data_83af896ff355f219237cadbac0784282
#
_entry.id   83af896ff355f219237cadbac0784282
#
_cell.length_a   1.000
_cell.length_b   1.000
_cell.length_c   1.000
_cell.angle_alpha   90.00
_cell.angle_beta   90.00
_cell.angle_gamma   90.00
#
_symmetry.space_group_name_H-M   'P 1'
#
loop_
_entity.id
_entity.type
_entity.pdbx_description
1 polymer ?
#
loop_
_entity_poly.entity_id
_entity_poly.type
_entity_poly.pdbx_seq_one_letter_code
_entity_poly.pdbx_strand_id
1 'polypeptide(L)'
;HLLSLYWIGNTQGGGAAVIAGAILGSAWLSLFTGAFALAQSVLLLRFGLFALLTAPVLWTSVEYLLSLGELGFPWLLLAHSQAAFPLLLQPATVTGAYGVSFAIAGSSTLIAMAFHRRSTGPRWLAAGLAVPACIAVYGALVMEAEAPGDVRVTVVQNNMGLEKWQAGGLEASLASL
;
A
#
# COMPACT_ATOMS: atom_id res chain seq x y z
N HIS A 1 7.32 10.14 -0.44
CA HIS A 1 7.40 9.46 0.86
C HIS A 1 7.37 10.44 2.04
N LEU A 2 8.05 11.61 2.00
CA LEU A 2 8.02 12.59 3.10
C LEU A 2 6.60 13.00 3.49
N LEU A 3 5.73 13.27 2.50
CA LEU A 3 4.33 13.64 2.74
C LEU A 3 3.52 12.51 3.39
N SER A 4 3.86 11.25 3.10
CA SER A 4 3.17 10.10 3.68
C SER A 4 3.67 9.77 5.10
N LEU A 5 4.88 10.19 5.44
CA LEU A 5 5.55 9.88 6.71
C LEU A 5 5.68 11.09 7.64
N TYR A 6 5.09 12.26 7.29
CA TYR A 6 5.21 13.49 8.09
C TYR A 6 4.74 13.31 9.55
N TRP A 7 3.76 12.44 9.76
CA TRP A 7 3.20 12.15 11.08
C TRP A 7 4.23 11.54 12.06
N ILE A 8 5.27 10.87 11.53
CA ILE A 8 6.36 10.33 12.36
C ILE A 8 7.07 11.47 13.10
N GLY A 9 7.26 12.62 12.42
CA GLY A 9 7.88 13.81 13.02
C GLY A 9 7.05 14.43 14.16
N ASN A 10 5.75 14.13 14.25
CA ASN A 10 4.85 14.59 15.29
C ASN A 10 4.79 13.65 16.51
N THR A 11 5.58 12.57 16.51
CA THR A 11 5.61 11.60 17.61
C THR A 11 6.20 12.25 18.85
N GLN A 12 5.45 12.20 19.97
CA GLN A 12 5.87 12.81 21.24
C GLN A 12 7.17 12.17 21.75
N GLY A 13 8.08 13.00 22.26
CA GLY A 13 9.29 12.57 22.93
C GLY A 13 10.52 12.30 22.03
N GLY A 14 10.37 12.37 20.70
CA GLY A 14 11.47 12.00 19.78
C GLY A 14 12.40 13.14 19.34
N GLY A 15 11.98 14.39 19.42
CA GLY A 15 12.78 15.57 19.06
C GLY A 15 13.45 15.47 17.68
N ALA A 16 14.65 16.03 17.56
CA ALA A 16 15.41 16.06 16.32
C ALA A 16 15.77 14.66 15.78
N ALA A 17 15.93 13.66 16.65
CA ALA A 17 16.29 12.29 16.24
C ALA A 17 15.15 11.62 15.44
N VAL A 18 13.89 11.83 15.84
CA VAL A 18 12.73 11.29 15.12
C VAL A 18 12.58 11.95 13.74
N ILE A 19 12.80 13.26 13.66
CA ILE A 19 12.77 14.00 12.39
C ILE A 19 13.87 13.49 11.46
N ALA A 20 15.10 13.33 11.97
CA ALA A 20 16.20 12.76 11.19
C ALA A 20 15.89 11.35 10.71
N GLY A 21 15.32 10.50 11.58
CA GLY A 21 14.86 9.16 11.22
C GLY A 21 13.80 9.15 10.13
N ALA A 22 12.82 10.05 10.19
CA ALA A 22 11.79 10.19 9.15
C ALA A 22 12.38 10.61 7.80
N ILE A 23 13.36 11.52 7.80
CA ILE A 23 14.06 11.95 6.57
C ILE A 23 14.87 10.80 5.98
N LEU A 24 15.68 10.13 6.81
CA LEU A 24 16.50 8.98 6.37
C LEU A 24 15.63 7.81 5.88
N GLY A 25 14.56 7.49 6.59
CA GLY A 25 13.60 6.47 6.17
C GLY A 25 12.92 6.83 4.84
N SER A 26 12.53 8.09 4.65
CA SER A 26 11.97 8.56 3.38
C SER A 26 12.99 8.48 2.24
N ALA A 27 14.26 8.80 2.49
CA ALA A 27 15.33 8.63 1.51
C ALA A 27 15.55 7.16 1.15
N TRP A 28 15.59 6.27 2.13
CA TRP A 28 15.66 4.83 1.94
C TRP A 28 14.53 4.30 1.05
N LEU A 29 13.28 4.63 1.37
CA LEU A 29 12.11 4.25 0.57
C LEU A 29 12.17 4.79 -0.86
N SER A 30 12.74 6.00 -1.04
CA SER A 30 12.89 6.62 -2.35
C SER A 30 13.87 5.88 -3.26
N LEU A 31 14.85 5.15 -2.72
CA LEU A 31 15.76 4.30 -3.51
C LEU A 31 14.99 3.19 -4.25
N PHE A 32 14.02 2.58 -3.61
CA PHE A 32 13.20 1.53 -4.24
C PHE A 32 12.32 2.09 -5.35
N THR A 33 11.71 3.25 -5.13
CA THR A 33 10.95 3.94 -6.18
C THR A 33 11.85 4.37 -7.33
N GLY A 34 13.07 4.84 -7.03
CA GLY A 34 14.08 5.17 -8.01
C GLY A 34 14.55 3.96 -8.82
N ALA A 35 14.75 2.82 -8.16
CA ALA A 35 15.11 1.57 -8.82
C ALA A 35 14.00 1.09 -9.77
N PHE A 36 12.73 1.18 -9.35
CA PHE A 36 11.59 0.91 -10.23
C PHE A 36 11.60 1.83 -11.46
N ALA A 37 11.75 3.14 -11.25
CA ALA A 37 11.75 4.11 -12.35
C ALA A 37 12.90 3.88 -13.32
N LEU A 38 14.09 3.55 -12.82
CA LEU A 38 15.25 3.22 -13.64
C LEU A 38 15.02 1.93 -14.45
N ALA A 39 14.60 0.85 -13.81
CA ALA A 39 14.32 -0.42 -14.48
C ALA A 39 13.25 -0.25 -15.57
N GLN A 40 12.15 0.43 -15.24
CA GLN A 40 11.07 0.69 -16.20
C GLN A 40 11.56 1.56 -17.37
N SER A 41 12.39 2.58 -17.11
CA SER A 41 12.96 3.44 -18.16
C SER A 41 13.87 2.65 -19.11
N VAL A 42 14.74 1.80 -18.57
CA VAL A 42 15.61 0.94 -19.38
C VAL A 42 14.79 0.00 -20.27
N LEU A 43 13.72 -0.60 -19.73
CA LEU A 43 12.84 -1.47 -20.50
C LEU A 43 12.10 -0.69 -21.60
N LEU A 44 11.62 0.51 -21.31
CA LEU A 44 10.96 1.38 -22.30
C LEU A 44 11.91 1.75 -23.44
N LEU A 45 13.16 2.12 -23.13
CA LEU A 45 14.17 2.45 -24.13
C LEU A 45 14.53 1.24 -25.03
N ARG A 46 14.54 0.04 -24.44
CA ARG A 46 14.96 -1.19 -25.15
C ARG A 46 13.84 -1.86 -25.92
N PHE A 47 12.62 -1.88 -25.37
CA PHE A 47 11.48 -2.63 -25.91
C PHE A 47 10.29 -1.76 -26.32
N GLY A 48 10.44 -0.43 -26.20
CA GLY A 48 9.39 0.52 -26.54
C GLY A 48 8.18 0.49 -25.59
N LEU A 49 7.10 1.11 -26.02
CA LEU A 49 5.92 1.37 -25.21
C LEU A 49 5.28 0.11 -24.57
N PHE A 50 5.37 -1.04 -25.23
CA PHE A 50 4.84 -2.28 -24.68
C PHE A 50 5.53 -2.72 -23.37
N ALA A 51 6.74 -2.24 -23.12
CA ALA A 51 7.43 -2.47 -21.86
C ALA A 51 6.70 -1.86 -20.65
N LEU A 52 5.74 -0.95 -20.85
CA LEU A 52 4.86 -0.50 -19.75
C LEU A 52 4.09 -1.65 -19.10
N LEU A 53 3.77 -2.70 -19.87
CA LEU A 53 3.05 -3.87 -19.33
C LEU A 53 3.87 -4.67 -18.29
N THR A 54 5.16 -4.42 -18.17
CA THR A 54 5.99 -4.98 -17.09
C THR A 54 5.87 -4.22 -15.77
N ALA A 55 5.32 -2.99 -15.79
CA ALA A 55 5.25 -2.13 -14.60
C ALA A 55 4.52 -2.75 -13.41
N PRO A 56 3.41 -3.50 -13.56
CA PRO A 56 2.75 -4.15 -12.43
C PRO A 56 3.64 -5.18 -11.73
N VAL A 57 4.38 -5.98 -12.52
CA VAL A 57 5.33 -6.98 -11.98
C VAL A 57 6.48 -6.29 -11.26
N LEU A 58 7.11 -5.31 -11.91
CA LEU A 58 8.22 -4.58 -11.32
C LEU A 58 7.83 -3.86 -10.03
N TRP A 59 6.67 -3.18 -10.03
CA TRP A 59 6.21 -2.48 -8.85
C TRP A 59 5.94 -3.42 -7.69
N THR A 60 5.18 -4.50 -7.93
CA THR A 60 4.87 -5.49 -6.89
C THR A 60 6.14 -6.18 -6.37
N SER A 61 7.13 -6.43 -7.24
CA SER A 61 8.43 -6.96 -6.82
C SER A 61 9.18 -5.98 -5.91
N VAL A 62 9.13 -4.69 -6.21
CA VAL A 62 9.73 -3.65 -5.38
C VAL A 62 9.03 -3.58 -4.01
N GLU A 63 7.71 -3.62 -3.96
CA GLU A 63 6.96 -3.67 -2.70
C GLU A 63 7.30 -4.91 -1.87
N TYR A 64 7.43 -6.06 -2.52
CA TYR A 64 7.85 -7.29 -1.86
C TYR A 64 9.26 -7.19 -1.30
N LEU A 65 10.23 -6.72 -2.10
CA LEU A 65 11.61 -6.53 -1.64
C LEU A 65 11.69 -5.53 -0.47
N LEU A 66 10.86 -4.47 -0.51
CA LEU A 66 10.80 -3.48 0.55
C LEU A 66 10.23 -4.03 1.86
N SER A 67 9.52 -5.15 1.82
CA SER A 67 8.98 -5.80 3.02
C SER A 67 9.96 -6.76 3.70
N LEU A 68 11.11 -7.04 3.07
CA LEU A 68 12.07 -8.02 3.56
C LEU A 68 13.10 -7.41 4.50
N GLY A 69 13.58 -8.24 5.42
CA GLY A 69 14.69 -7.91 6.32
C GLY A 69 14.32 -6.98 7.47
N GLU A 70 15.32 -6.61 8.26
CA GLU A 70 15.15 -5.78 9.46
C GLU A 70 14.74 -4.33 9.16
N LEU A 71 15.08 -3.83 7.97
CA LEU A 71 14.67 -2.51 7.48
C LEU A 71 13.42 -2.57 6.62
N GLY A 72 12.71 -3.70 6.64
CA GLY A 72 11.47 -3.89 5.89
C GLY A 72 10.39 -2.92 6.34
N PHE A 73 9.73 -2.25 5.36
CA PHE A 73 8.71 -1.24 5.64
C PHE A 73 7.48 -1.43 4.75
N PRO A 74 6.60 -2.40 5.04
CA PRO A 74 5.45 -2.72 4.21
C PRO A 74 4.24 -1.78 4.39
N TRP A 75 4.41 -0.61 4.98
CA TRP A 75 3.30 0.29 5.34
C TRP A 75 2.79 1.14 4.18
N LEU A 76 3.53 1.26 3.09
CA LEU A 76 3.19 2.11 1.94
C LEU A 76 2.87 1.32 0.68
N LEU A 77 2.29 0.11 0.81
CA LEU A 77 1.83 -0.66 -0.34
C LEU A 77 0.68 0.07 -1.06
N LEU A 78 0.62 -0.03 -2.38
CA LEU A 78 -0.50 0.52 -3.15
C LEU A 78 -1.85 -0.01 -2.67
N ALA A 79 -1.92 -1.27 -2.23
CA ALA A 79 -3.10 -1.87 -1.67
C ALA A 79 -3.70 -1.07 -0.51
N HIS A 80 -2.87 -0.44 0.33
CA HIS A 80 -3.34 0.35 1.48
C HIS A 80 -4.11 1.60 1.06
N SER A 81 -3.90 2.11 -0.16
CA SER A 81 -4.69 3.22 -0.71
C SER A 81 -6.17 2.89 -0.87
N GLN A 82 -6.50 1.59 -0.89
CA GLN A 82 -7.88 1.09 -1.02
C GLN A 82 -8.57 0.82 0.33
N ALA A 83 -7.94 1.17 1.46
CA ALA A 83 -8.48 0.86 2.80
C ALA A 83 -9.90 1.42 3.04
N ALA A 84 -10.24 2.54 2.40
CA ALA A 84 -11.58 3.13 2.45
C ALA A 84 -12.62 2.40 1.56
N PHE A 85 -12.19 1.46 0.73
CA PHE A 85 -13.03 0.76 -0.24
C PHE A 85 -12.97 -0.77 -0.03
N PRO A 86 -13.70 -1.33 0.96
CA PRO A 86 -13.63 -2.75 1.33
C PRO A 86 -13.87 -3.70 0.15
N LEU A 87 -14.75 -3.33 -0.78
CA LEU A 87 -15.01 -4.13 -1.99
C LEU A 87 -13.75 -4.35 -2.83
N LEU A 88 -12.88 -3.35 -2.92
CA LEU A 88 -11.65 -3.42 -3.72
C LEU A 88 -10.53 -4.17 -2.99
N LEU A 89 -10.66 -4.40 -1.69
CA LEU A 89 -9.70 -5.15 -0.89
C LEU A 89 -9.99 -6.66 -0.84
N GLN A 90 -11.20 -7.10 -1.19
CA GLN A 90 -11.59 -8.52 -1.08
C GLN A 90 -10.64 -9.50 -1.79
N PRO A 91 -10.03 -9.19 -2.95
CA PRO A 91 -9.04 -10.08 -3.55
C PRO A 91 -7.84 -10.38 -2.65
N ALA A 92 -7.57 -9.55 -1.64
CA ALA A 92 -6.49 -9.80 -0.69
C ALA A 92 -6.68 -11.09 0.10
N THR A 93 -7.92 -11.61 0.24
CA THR A 93 -8.22 -12.89 0.87
C THR A 93 -7.58 -14.08 0.14
N VAL A 94 -7.33 -13.94 -1.17
CA VAL A 94 -6.74 -14.99 -2.02
C VAL A 94 -5.29 -14.66 -2.39
N THR A 95 -5.02 -13.39 -2.74
CA THR A 95 -3.74 -12.98 -3.34
C THR A 95 -2.85 -12.19 -2.38
N GLY A 96 -3.35 -11.88 -1.17
CA GLY A 96 -2.70 -10.96 -0.26
C GLY A 96 -2.69 -9.51 -0.78
N ALA A 97 -2.08 -8.62 -0.03
CA ALA A 97 -1.98 -7.19 -0.39
C ALA A 97 -1.23 -6.97 -1.71
N TYR A 98 -0.26 -7.82 -2.03
CA TYR A 98 0.53 -7.69 -3.26
C TYR A 98 -0.30 -7.91 -4.53
N GLY A 99 -1.31 -8.81 -4.50
CA GLY A 99 -2.21 -8.98 -5.62
C GLY A 99 -3.09 -7.76 -5.87
N VAL A 100 -3.53 -7.10 -4.81
CA VAL A 100 -4.26 -5.82 -4.91
C VAL A 100 -3.36 -4.72 -5.48
N SER A 101 -2.11 -4.60 -4.99
CA SER A 101 -1.12 -3.66 -5.54
C SER A 101 -0.86 -3.92 -7.03
N PHE A 102 -0.70 -5.20 -7.42
CA PHE A 102 -0.53 -5.60 -8.82
C PHE A 102 -1.72 -5.16 -9.69
N ALA A 103 -2.93 -5.35 -9.22
CA ALA A 103 -4.15 -4.97 -9.95
C ALA A 103 -4.24 -3.45 -10.13
N ILE A 104 -3.90 -2.66 -9.10
CA ILE A 104 -3.88 -1.19 -9.18
C ILE A 104 -2.83 -0.73 -10.19
N ALA A 105 -1.60 -1.24 -10.10
CA ALA A 105 -0.52 -0.93 -11.04
C ALA A 105 -0.90 -1.36 -12.46
N GLY A 106 -1.54 -2.53 -12.62
CA GLY A 106 -2.04 -3.04 -13.89
C GLY A 106 -3.09 -2.12 -14.52
N SER A 107 -4.11 -1.76 -13.75
CA SER A 107 -5.13 -0.81 -14.18
C SER A 107 -4.52 0.52 -14.63
N SER A 108 -3.63 1.09 -13.81
CA SER A 108 -2.92 2.35 -14.12
C SER A 108 -2.10 2.24 -15.41
N THR A 109 -1.41 1.11 -15.60
CA THR A 109 -0.63 0.84 -16.83
C THR A 109 -1.51 0.79 -18.08
N LEU A 110 -2.64 0.09 -18.01
CA LEU A 110 -3.57 0.00 -19.13
C LEU A 110 -4.17 1.37 -19.47
N ILE A 111 -4.50 2.16 -18.47
CA ILE A 111 -4.96 3.55 -18.66
C ILE A 111 -3.86 4.40 -19.30
N ALA A 112 -2.60 4.29 -18.84
CA ALA A 112 -1.48 4.99 -19.45
C ALA A 112 -1.29 4.61 -20.93
N MET A 113 -1.44 3.33 -21.28
CA MET A 113 -1.42 2.86 -22.68
C MET A 113 -2.53 3.50 -23.53
N ALA A 114 -3.70 3.76 -22.96
CA ALA A 114 -4.80 4.43 -23.67
C ALA A 114 -4.42 5.84 -24.14
N PHE A 115 -3.72 6.60 -23.31
CA PHE A 115 -3.26 7.95 -23.67
C PHE A 115 -2.15 7.95 -24.72
N HIS A 116 -1.27 6.96 -24.72
CA HIS A 116 -0.16 6.88 -25.68
C HIS A 116 -0.58 6.30 -27.04
N ARG A 117 -1.59 5.45 -27.10
CA ARG A 117 -2.04 4.78 -28.31
C ARG A 117 -3.44 5.24 -28.75
N ARG A 118 -3.52 6.44 -29.33
CA ARG A 118 -4.79 7.07 -29.72
C ARG A 118 -5.70 6.17 -30.56
N SER A 119 -5.18 5.41 -31.50
CA SER A 119 -5.99 4.53 -32.37
C SER A 119 -6.63 3.35 -31.64
N THR A 120 -5.96 2.80 -30.62
CA THR A 120 -6.47 1.68 -29.80
C THR A 120 -6.81 2.12 -28.37
N GLY A 121 -6.71 3.42 -28.07
CA GLY A 121 -6.90 4.02 -26.75
C GLY A 121 -8.17 3.56 -26.04
N PRO A 122 -9.36 3.59 -26.69
CA PRO A 122 -10.60 3.15 -26.06
C PRO A 122 -10.57 1.71 -25.55
N ARG A 123 -9.87 0.79 -26.24
CA ARG A 123 -9.75 -0.60 -25.80
C ARG A 123 -8.87 -0.73 -24.55
N TRP A 124 -7.76 -0.01 -24.51
CA TRP A 124 -6.86 0.02 -23.36
C TRP A 124 -7.54 0.68 -22.15
N LEU A 125 -8.28 1.75 -22.37
CA LEU A 125 -9.06 2.42 -21.32
C LEU A 125 -10.13 1.48 -20.75
N ALA A 126 -10.90 0.83 -21.63
CA ALA A 126 -11.91 -0.15 -21.21
C ALA A 126 -11.29 -1.29 -20.40
N ALA A 127 -10.15 -1.84 -20.85
CA ALA A 127 -9.44 -2.88 -20.11
C ALA A 127 -8.94 -2.38 -18.75
N GLY A 128 -8.39 -1.17 -18.67
CA GLY A 128 -7.92 -0.57 -17.41
C GLY A 128 -9.05 -0.35 -16.41
N LEU A 129 -10.21 0.11 -16.87
CA LEU A 129 -11.39 0.32 -16.02
C LEU A 129 -12.10 -1.00 -15.66
N ALA A 130 -11.98 -2.02 -16.50
CA ALA A 130 -12.55 -3.35 -16.21
C ALA A 130 -11.88 -4.01 -14.99
N VAL A 131 -10.58 -3.76 -14.74
CA VAL A 131 -9.88 -4.36 -13.59
C VAL A 131 -10.55 -4.00 -12.26
N PRO A 132 -10.69 -2.72 -11.87
CA PRO A 132 -11.35 -2.38 -10.61
C PRO A 132 -12.84 -2.74 -10.61
N ALA A 133 -13.53 -2.73 -11.76
CA ALA A 133 -14.92 -3.14 -11.87
C ALA A 133 -15.09 -4.64 -11.56
N CYS A 134 -14.26 -5.51 -12.14
CA CYS A 134 -14.27 -6.94 -11.84
C CYS A 134 -13.94 -7.22 -10.36
N ILE A 135 -12.99 -6.50 -9.81
CA ILE A 135 -12.63 -6.60 -8.38
C ILE A 135 -13.81 -6.19 -7.50
N ALA A 136 -14.50 -5.09 -7.83
CA ALA A 136 -15.66 -4.65 -7.06
C ALA A 136 -16.82 -5.65 -7.12
N VAL A 137 -17.07 -6.25 -8.30
CA VAL A 137 -18.07 -7.33 -8.45
C VAL A 137 -17.70 -8.54 -7.61
N TYR A 138 -16.43 -8.99 -7.67
CA TYR A 138 -15.94 -10.07 -6.84
C TYR A 138 -16.11 -9.75 -5.35
N GLY A 139 -15.72 -8.53 -4.94
CA GLY A 139 -15.86 -8.08 -3.56
C GLY A 139 -17.30 -8.08 -3.08
N ALA A 140 -18.24 -7.61 -3.90
CA ALA A 140 -19.66 -7.63 -3.57
C ALA A 140 -20.17 -9.07 -3.35
N LEU A 141 -19.77 -10.00 -4.21
CA LEU A 141 -20.18 -11.41 -4.10
C LEU A 141 -19.61 -12.09 -2.86
N VAL A 142 -18.38 -11.75 -2.46
CA VAL A 142 -17.73 -12.37 -1.30
C VAL A 142 -18.21 -11.75 0.02
N MET A 143 -18.43 -10.45 0.07
CA MET A 143 -18.86 -9.76 1.29
C MET A 143 -20.27 -10.17 1.74
N GLU A 144 -21.18 -10.49 0.81
CA GLU A 144 -22.53 -10.96 1.14
C GLU A 144 -22.53 -12.35 1.82
N ALA A 145 -21.42 -13.10 1.70
CA ALA A 145 -21.31 -14.45 2.27
C ALA A 145 -20.87 -14.47 3.74
N GLU A 146 -20.51 -13.32 4.33
CA GLU A 146 -20.08 -13.27 5.73
C GLU A 146 -21.29 -13.31 6.67
N ALA A 147 -21.42 -14.40 7.41
CA ALA A 147 -22.37 -14.49 8.51
C ALA A 147 -21.93 -13.63 9.70
N PRO A 148 -22.86 -13.06 10.49
CA PRO A 148 -22.53 -12.35 11.72
C PRO A 148 -21.68 -13.24 12.64
N GLY A 149 -20.52 -12.76 13.06
CA GLY A 149 -19.64 -13.52 13.95
C GLY A 149 -20.24 -13.63 15.37
N ASP A 150 -20.05 -14.78 16.01
CA ASP A 150 -20.47 -15.03 17.40
C ASP A 150 -19.52 -14.45 18.45
N VAL A 151 -18.41 -13.83 18.02
CA VAL A 151 -17.39 -13.30 18.91
C VAL A 151 -17.68 -11.85 19.27
N ARG A 152 -17.96 -11.60 20.55
CA ARG A 152 -18.10 -10.26 21.09
C ARG A 152 -16.71 -9.73 21.47
N VAL A 153 -16.24 -8.69 20.80
CA VAL A 153 -14.96 -8.05 21.07
C VAL A 153 -15.21 -6.67 21.71
N THR A 154 -14.58 -6.44 22.86
CA THR A 154 -14.56 -5.13 23.50
C THR A 154 -13.18 -4.53 23.33
N VAL A 155 -13.11 -3.34 22.73
CA VAL A 155 -11.88 -2.58 22.59
C VAL A 155 -11.88 -1.48 23.63
N VAL A 156 -10.86 -1.47 24.48
CA VAL A 156 -10.69 -0.45 25.53
C VAL A 156 -9.45 0.37 25.21
N GLN A 157 -9.61 1.68 25.09
CA GLN A 157 -8.54 2.63 24.89
C GLN A 157 -8.41 3.48 26.17
N ASN A 158 -7.32 3.28 26.91
CA ASN A 158 -7.06 3.99 28.17
C ASN A 158 -6.47 5.40 27.98
N ASN A 159 -6.20 5.79 26.74
CA ASN A 159 -5.67 7.12 26.36
C ASN A 159 -4.44 7.59 27.18
N MET A 160 -3.61 6.65 27.64
CA MET A 160 -2.36 6.98 28.34
C MET A 160 -1.27 7.36 27.32
N GLY A 161 -0.43 8.31 27.71
CA GLY A 161 0.72 8.78 26.93
C GLY A 161 1.92 7.83 26.99
N LEU A 162 3.14 8.40 26.99
CA LEU A 162 4.39 7.62 27.05
C LEU A 162 4.61 6.92 28.38
N GLU A 163 3.89 7.30 29.44
CA GLU A 163 3.98 6.73 30.78
C GLU A 163 3.75 5.22 30.79
N LYS A 164 2.94 4.71 29.87
CA LYS A 164 2.67 3.26 29.72
C LYS A 164 3.92 2.43 29.42
N TRP A 165 4.97 3.06 28.89
CA TRP A 165 6.23 2.41 28.54
C TRP A 165 7.32 2.55 29.63
N GLN A 166 7.01 3.22 30.74
CA GLN A 166 7.90 3.37 31.89
C GLN A 166 7.66 2.25 32.91
N ALA A 167 8.56 2.13 33.88
CA ALA A 167 8.39 1.19 34.97
C ALA A 167 7.06 1.46 35.72
N GLY A 168 6.24 0.43 35.89
CA GLY A 168 4.90 0.55 36.48
C GLY A 168 3.79 1.03 35.52
N GLY A 169 4.12 1.35 34.26
CA GLY A 169 3.14 1.82 33.29
C GLY A 169 2.08 0.78 32.92
N LEU A 170 2.40 -0.51 32.97
CA LEU A 170 1.41 -1.59 32.77
C LEU A 170 0.36 -1.59 33.89
N GLU A 171 0.79 -1.48 35.14
CA GLU A 171 -0.10 -1.46 36.32
C GLU A 171 -1.00 -0.22 36.29
N ALA A 172 -0.43 0.95 35.98
CA ALA A 172 -1.19 2.17 35.81
C ALA A 172 -2.21 2.07 34.66
N SER A 173 -1.82 1.41 33.56
CA SER A 173 -2.70 1.16 32.41
C SER A 173 -3.87 0.27 32.80
N LEU A 174 -3.63 -0.80 33.55
CA LEU A 174 -4.67 -1.72 34.01
C LEU A 174 -5.59 -1.05 35.04
N ALA A 175 -5.06 -0.18 35.90
CA ALA A 175 -5.85 0.53 36.89
C ALA A 175 -6.75 1.63 36.29
N SER A 176 -6.50 2.04 35.03
CA SER A 176 -7.31 3.03 34.30
C SER A 176 -8.45 2.42 33.47
N LEU A 177 -8.59 1.08 33.46
CA LEU A 177 -9.66 0.34 32.80
C LEU A 177 -10.88 0.17 33.71
#